data_a6fe79124722b0680b38627cf9d219ed
#
_entry.id   a6fe79124722b0680b38627cf9d219ed
#
_cell.length_a   1.000
_cell.length_b   1.000
_cell.length_c   1.000
_cell.angle_alpha   90.00
_cell.angle_beta   90.00
_cell.angle_gamma   90.00
#
_symmetry.space_group_name_H-M   'P 1'
#
loop_
_entity.id
_entity.type
_entity.pdbx_description
1 polymer ?
#
loop_
_entity_poly.entity_id
_entity_poly.type
_entity_poly.pdbx_seq_one_letter_code
_entity_poly.pdbx_strand_id
1 'polypeptide(L)'
;MKKKRTSSMLGRSRGLLFLCLFLVLSLSFISAQTGNETEQAKVNKAYQCLTDKVSGKCSSLSSEEKVFSALATGNCKSDLPGDSKFKTNVKYTAQSVLAMDSHSDGESWLLSQNTTPTELVWFLEIESPGATSCSIQYSGQSYTVNIDEDKKLSSNAGSCLVLAQDNYWLRVSPSCYGTEFSVSCNQNFLTTLLFKKSTSSTIHVSEKTSSAASGGTAKEKVESYCFSQGTSCDYEASLWASLVLDSRGKSISSYLPYLITLADENQRFLPEAFLYALTANTEQKVSLLSKQKSSQWWQESGDKFYDTALALYPLQSETPQEKTNAKTWLLGSQDANGCWENNIRNTGFILASVWPKKVSGGTTDLPDCENTGYYCTPSASACEGEVLAEFDCPGSLQKCCTTPVVIQTCSEQGGDPCSSNEICAGGTSVDASDLRTGEICCVGGSCSPAQEASDCELNSGICRAGGCADNEQESSSYSCNLAGDICCTQKTDGKSYWWIWVLLILITLLVFGIIFRNRLKALWFRMRGGKSSQGHLPRPPHYPPYFPPGHQRPMMRAPERRILLPTTQSPLRRPIAKIKSGAEKELDDVLKKLKDMSK
;
A
#
# COMPACT_ATOMS: atom_id res chain seq x y z
N MET A 1 84.27 35.13 32.04
CA MET A 1 83.29 35.23 30.89
C MET A 1 82.48 33.95 30.77
N LYS A 2 81.25 33.95 31.27
CA LYS A 2 80.32 32.80 31.21
C LYS A 2 79.09 33.21 30.36
N LYS A 3 78.96 32.67 29.16
CA LYS A 3 77.87 32.91 28.23
C LYS A 3 76.74 31.90 28.51
N LYS A 4 75.60 32.37 29.06
CA LYS A 4 74.40 31.57 29.28
C LYS A 4 73.74 31.23 27.93
N ARG A 5 73.49 29.93 27.62
CA ARG A 5 72.60 29.44 26.60
C ARG A 5 71.19 29.31 27.17
N THR A 6 70.31 30.20 26.75
CA THR A 6 68.87 30.06 26.90
C THR A 6 68.26 30.19 25.54
N SER A 7 67.89 29.09 24.88
CA SER A 7 66.85 29.03 23.88
C SER A 7 66.68 27.57 23.37
N SER A 8 65.53 26.96 23.55
CA SER A 8 64.92 26.04 22.66
C SER A 8 63.70 25.28 23.25
N MET A 9 62.91 25.90 24.14
CA MET A 9 61.67 25.26 24.60
C MET A 9 60.40 25.84 23.98
N LEU A 10 60.45 26.96 23.25
CA LEU A 10 59.24 27.57 22.61
C LEU A 10 58.90 27.01 21.25
N GLY A 11 59.81 26.32 20.57
CA GLY A 11 59.59 25.78 19.21
C GLY A 11 58.79 24.48 19.19
N ARG A 12 58.88 23.65 20.24
CA ARG A 12 58.18 22.33 20.26
C ARG A 12 56.71 22.42 20.59
N SER A 13 56.24 23.44 21.32
CA SER A 13 54.80 23.57 21.63
C SER A 13 53.98 24.10 20.45
N ARG A 14 54.58 24.96 19.61
CA ARG A 14 53.91 25.44 18.38
C ARG A 14 53.73 24.36 17.31
N GLY A 15 54.70 23.46 17.16
CA GLY A 15 54.62 22.33 16.25
C GLY A 15 53.50 21.34 16.63
N LEU A 16 53.32 21.10 17.95
CA LEU A 16 52.28 20.20 18.44
C LEU A 16 50.87 20.78 18.26
N LEU A 17 50.71 22.09 18.42
CA LEU A 17 49.45 22.81 18.21
C LEU A 17 49.04 22.81 16.72
N PHE A 18 50.00 23.00 15.80
CA PHE A 18 49.76 22.91 14.39
C PHE A 18 49.42 21.48 13.95
N LEU A 19 50.03 20.45 14.52
CA LEU A 19 49.74 19.04 14.21
C LEU A 19 48.34 18.67 14.71
N CYS A 20 47.91 19.09 15.88
CA CYS A 20 46.56 18.90 16.39
C CYS A 20 45.51 19.66 15.56
N LEU A 21 45.80 20.89 15.13
CA LEU A 21 44.91 21.67 14.27
C LEU A 21 44.78 21.03 12.87
N PHE A 22 45.85 20.49 12.32
CA PHE A 22 45.87 19.78 11.05
C PHE A 22 45.11 18.44 11.15
N LEU A 23 45.21 17.73 12.28
CA LEU A 23 44.46 16.49 12.54
C LEU A 23 42.97 16.74 12.71
N VAL A 24 42.58 17.84 13.36
CA VAL A 24 41.16 18.23 13.48
C VAL A 24 40.60 18.70 12.14
N LEU A 25 41.37 19.44 11.34
CA LEU A 25 40.99 19.85 9.99
C LEU A 25 40.90 18.65 9.03
N SER A 26 41.82 17.67 9.11
CA SER A 26 41.76 16.47 8.26
C SER A 26 40.60 15.54 8.62
N LEU A 27 40.19 15.48 9.89
CA LEU A 27 38.99 14.75 10.32
C LEU A 27 37.71 15.43 9.85
N SER A 28 37.69 16.76 9.65
CA SER A 28 36.54 17.49 9.09
C SER A 28 36.34 17.26 7.59
N PHE A 29 37.38 16.88 6.85
CA PHE A 29 37.26 16.56 5.42
C PHE A 29 36.83 15.12 5.13
N ILE A 30 36.85 14.21 6.11
CA ILE A 30 36.39 12.83 5.93
C ILE A 30 34.84 12.73 6.06
N SER A 31 34.18 13.75 6.60
CA SER A 31 32.71 13.76 6.79
C SER A 31 31.91 14.36 5.62
N ALA A 32 32.54 14.72 4.51
CA ALA A 32 31.87 15.46 3.42
C ALA A 32 31.82 14.70 2.08
N GLN A 33 31.87 13.37 2.09
CA GLN A 33 31.55 12.56 0.92
C GLN A 33 30.47 11.52 1.23
N THR A 34 29.32 11.96 1.73
CA THR A 34 28.07 11.28 1.42
C THR A 34 27.67 11.77 0.04
N GLY A 35 28.32 11.27 -1.01
CA GLY A 35 27.79 11.37 -2.35
C GLY A 35 26.38 10.76 -2.31
N ASN A 36 25.37 11.53 -2.73
CA ASN A 36 24.01 11.02 -2.88
C ASN A 36 24.10 9.78 -3.78
N GLU A 37 23.95 8.61 -3.15
CA GLU A 37 23.93 7.33 -3.86
C GLU A 37 22.76 7.39 -4.85
N THR A 38 23.03 7.11 -6.14
CA THR A 38 21.99 7.20 -7.17
C THR A 38 20.87 6.20 -6.89
N GLU A 39 19.65 6.46 -7.37
CA GLU A 39 18.52 5.52 -7.28
C GLU A 39 18.94 4.13 -7.72
N GLN A 40 19.60 4.03 -8.90
CA GLN A 40 20.06 2.75 -9.45
C GLN A 40 21.05 2.02 -8.54
N ALA A 41 21.96 2.74 -7.87
CA ALA A 41 22.89 2.14 -6.93
C ALA A 41 22.18 1.57 -5.71
N LYS A 42 21.21 2.31 -5.14
CA LYS A 42 20.38 1.87 -4.03
C LYS A 42 19.52 0.65 -4.40
N VAL A 43 18.89 0.67 -5.57
CA VAL A 43 18.10 -0.46 -6.09
C VAL A 43 18.98 -1.70 -6.29
N ASN A 44 20.16 -1.56 -6.88
CA ASN A 44 21.10 -2.68 -7.05
C ASN A 44 21.54 -3.26 -5.70
N LYS A 45 21.75 -2.42 -4.69
CA LYS A 45 22.08 -2.84 -3.33
C LYS A 45 20.92 -3.61 -2.68
N ALA A 46 19.66 -3.21 -2.94
CA ALA A 46 18.49 -3.95 -2.47
C ALA A 46 18.40 -5.34 -3.10
N TYR A 47 18.61 -5.44 -4.40
CA TYR A 47 18.66 -6.73 -5.10
C TYR A 47 19.78 -7.63 -4.57
N GLN A 48 20.97 -7.06 -4.32
CA GLN A 48 22.09 -7.80 -3.71
C GLN A 48 21.73 -8.27 -2.30
N CYS A 49 21.20 -7.39 -1.46
CA CYS A 49 20.76 -7.74 -0.11
C CYS A 49 19.75 -8.88 -0.10
N LEU A 50 18.73 -8.83 -0.97
CA LEU A 50 17.74 -9.89 -1.11
C LEU A 50 18.40 -11.21 -1.53
N THR A 51 19.23 -11.18 -2.58
CA THR A 51 19.92 -12.36 -3.10
C THR A 51 20.80 -13.01 -2.03
N ASP A 52 21.59 -12.23 -1.28
CA ASP A 52 22.47 -12.73 -0.22
C ASP A 52 21.68 -13.37 0.94
N LYS A 53 20.48 -12.85 1.22
CA LYS A 53 19.62 -13.38 2.27
C LYS A 53 18.96 -14.70 1.89
N VAL A 54 18.59 -14.88 0.62
CA VAL A 54 17.80 -16.04 0.17
C VAL A 54 18.66 -17.17 -0.44
N SER A 55 19.85 -16.85 -0.93
CA SER A 55 20.74 -17.83 -1.57
C SER A 55 21.05 -19.02 -0.68
N GLY A 56 20.70 -20.22 -1.15
CA GLY A 56 20.89 -21.47 -0.42
C GLY A 56 19.99 -21.66 0.82
N LYS A 57 18.99 -20.79 1.02
CA LYS A 57 18.12 -20.82 2.22
C LYS A 57 16.64 -20.97 1.92
N CYS A 58 16.24 -21.18 0.66
CA CYS A 58 14.85 -21.21 0.24
C CYS A 58 13.97 -22.15 1.06
N SER A 59 14.48 -23.34 1.42
CA SER A 59 13.74 -24.30 2.22
C SER A 59 13.39 -23.83 3.64
N SER A 60 14.16 -22.90 4.21
CA SER A 60 13.96 -22.37 5.56
C SER A 60 13.14 -21.07 5.61
N LEU A 61 12.84 -20.48 4.46
CA LEU A 61 12.05 -19.25 4.36
C LEU A 61 10.55 -19.53 4.58
N SER A 62 9.86 -18.55 5.10
CA SER A 62 8.39 -18.57 5.13
C SER A 62 7.81 -18.57 3.71
N SER A 63 6.57 -19.00 3.58
CA SER A 63 5.90 -19.13 2.29
C SER A 63 5.86 -17.80 1.50
N GLU A 64 5.53 -16.67 2.16
CA GLU A 64 5.51 -15.36 1.50
C GLU A 64 6.93 -14.85 1.15
N GLU A 65 7.94 -15.12 1.97
CA GLU A 65 9.33 -14.78 1.64
C GLU A 65 9.80 -15.49 0.37
N LYS A 66 9.44 -16.77 0.20
CA LYS A 66 9.73 -17.53 -1.04
C LYS A 66 9.06 -16.88 -2.24
N VAL A 67 7.76 -16.57 -2.14
CA VAL A 67 6.98 -15.97 -3.24
C VAL A 67 7.57 -14.64 -3.69
N PHE A 68 7.74 -13.69 -2.77
CA PHE A 68 8.21 -12.37 -3.16
C PHE A 68 9.69 -12.34 -3.55
N SER A 69 10.50 -13.27 -3.04
CA SER A 69 11.85 -13.47 -3.55
C SER A 69 11.84 -14.01 -4.98
N ALA A 70 10.94 -14.95 -5.27
CA ALA A 70 10.78 -15.51 -6.61
C ALA A 70 10.30 -14.44 -7.61
N LEU A 71 9.32 -13.62 -7.22
CA LEU A 71 8.83 -12.51 -8.05
C LEU A 71 9.92 -11.47 -8.35
N ALA A 72 10.76 -11.13 -7.36
CA ALA A 72 11.78 -10.09 -7.53
C ALA A 72 13.04 -10.58 -8.27
N THR A 73 13.47 -11.82 -8.02
CA THR A 73 14.80 -12.29 -8.43
C THR A 73 14.80 -13.65 -9.13
N GLY A 74 13.67 -14.36 -9.17
CA GLY A 74 13.61 -15.76 -9.60
C GLY A 74 14.15 -16.76 -8.58
N ASN A 75 14.78 -16.31 -7.49
CA ASN A 75 15.26 -17.19 -6.43
C ASN A 75 14.09 -17.87 -5.70
N CYS A 76 14.28 -19.12 -5.28
CA CYS A 76 13.28 -19.96 -4.61
C CYS A 76 12.05 -20.34 -5.46
N LYS A 77 12.04 -20.05 -6.76
CA LYS A 77 10.92 -20.36 -7.66
C LYS A 77 10.63 -21.86 -7.70
N SER A 78 11.69 -22.70 -7.74
CA SER A 78 11.58 -24.16 -7.71
C SER A 78 11.04 -24.75 -6.40
N ASP A 79 11.11 -23.99 -5.30
CA ASP A 79 10.64 -24.43 -3.99
C ASP A 79 9.15 -24.16 -3.75
N LEU A 80 8.50 -23.34 -4.60
CA LEU A 80 7.10 -22.93 -4.43
C LEU A 80 6.12 -24.11 -4.53
N PRO A 81 6.21 -25.02 -5.54
CA PRO A 81 5.29 -26.15 -5.64
C PRO A 81 5.43 -27.18 -4.50
N GLY A 82 6.61 -27.23 -3.88
CA GLY A 82 6.90 -28.14 -2.76
C GLY A 82 6.54 -27.58 -1.37
N ASP A 83 6.07 -26.32 -1.31
CA ASP A 83 5.67 -25.71 -0.03
C ASP A 83 4.36 -26.32 0.49
N SER A 84 4.28 -26.55 1.81
CA SER A 84 3.11 -27.17 2.45
C SER A 84 1.81 -26.38 2.29
N LYS A 85 1.90 -25.09 2.00
CA LYS A 85 0.74 -24.24 1.74
C LYS A 85 0.27 -24.26 0.28
N PHE A 86 1.10 -24.76 -0.64
CA PHE A 86 0.69 -24.91 -2.04
C PHE A 86 -0.43 -25.92 -2.18
N LYS A 87 -1.52 -25.56 -2.84
CA LYS A 87 -2.77 -26.36 -2.93
C LYS A 87 -3.42 -26.72 -1.59
N THR A 88 -3.14 -25.94 -0.54
CA THR A 88 -3.81 -26.05 0.76
C THR A 88 -4.25 -24.70 1.32
N ASN A 89 -3.62 -23.61 0.85
CA ASN A 89 -4.00 -22.24 1.17
C ASN A 89 -4.19 -21.46 -0.13
N VAL A 90 -5.37 -20.88 -0.31
CA VAL A 90 -5.77 -20.21 -1.56
C VAL A 90 -4.89 -19.00 -1.85
N LYS A 91 -4.73 -18.09 -0.87
CA LYS A 91 -3.88 -16.90 -1.01
C LYS A 91 -2.46 -17.28 -1.44
N TYR A 92 -1.84 -18.20 -0.69
CA TYR A 92 -0.49 -18.61 -0.98
C TYR A 92 -0.34 -19.32 -2.33
N THR A 93 -1.30 -20.17 -2.70
CA THR A 93 -1.30 -20.84 -4.01
C THR A 93 -1.40 -19.83 -5.13
N ALA A 94 -2.29 -18.82 -5.00
CA ALA A 94 -2.41 -17.74 -5.96
C ALA A 94 -1.10 -16.96 -6.12
N GLN A 95 -0.52 -16.49 -5.02
CA GLN A 95 0.77 -15.79 -5.01
C GLN A 95 1.89 -16.64 -5.62
N SER A 96 1.90 -17.95 -5.36
CA SER A 96 2.89 -18.88 -5.93
C SER A 96 2.72 -19.03 -7.43
N VAL A 97 1.48 -19.18 -7.92
CA VAL A 97 1.17 -19.24 -9.36
C VAL A 97 1.57 -17.95 -10.07
N LEU A 98 1.38 -16.78 -9.41
CA LEU A 98 1.84 -15.50 -9.93
C LEU A 98 3.36 -15.45 -10.11
N ALA A 99 4.12 -16.02 -9.17
CA ALA A 99 5.58 -16.06 -9.20
C ALA A 99 6.16 -17.13 -10.15
N MET A 100 5.32 -18.03 -10.68
CA MET A 100 5.73 -19.08 -11.62
C MET A 100 5.30 -18.73 -13.05
N ASP A 101 6.12 -19.04 -14.06
CA ASP A 101 5.83 -18.70 -15.46
C ASP A 101 4.62 -19.49 -15.99
N SER A 102 4.47 -20.76 -15.60
CA SER A 102 3.31 -21.59 -15.95
C SER A 102 3.03 -22.60 -14.83
N HIS A 103 1.78 -22.71 -14.41
CA HIS A 103 1.39 -23.67 -13.38
C HIS A 103 -0.08 -24.05 -13.48
N SER A 104 -0.44 -24.77 -14.55
CA SER A 104 -1.82 -25.14 -14.89
C SER A 104 -2.55 -25.93 -13.79
N ASP A 105 -1.84 -26.74 -13.01
CA ASP A 105 -2.44 -27.50 -11.92
C ASP A 105 -2.72 -26.64 -10.67
N GLY A 106 -1.93 -25.58 -10.44
CA GLY A 106 -2.21 -24.55 -9.43
C GLY A 106 -3.45 -23.72 -9.79
N GLU A 107 -3.55 -23.30 -11.06
CA GLU A 107 -4.73 -22.60 -11.59
C GLU A 107 -5.99 -23.45 -11.51
N SER A 108 -5.91 -24.71 -11.93
CA SER A 108 -7.03 -25.65 -11.86
C SER A 108 -7.47 -25.90 -10.40
N TRP A 109 -6.52 -25.98 -9.48
CA TRP A 109 -6.84 -26.12 -8.08
C TRP A 109 -7.50 -24.86 -7.51
N LEU A 110 -7.04 -23.66 -7.86
CA LEU A 110 -7.70 -22.40 -7.47
C LEU A 110 -9.14 -22.38 -7.94
N LEU A 111 -9.40 -22.66 -9.22
CA LEU A 111 -10.75 -22.71 -9.77
C LEU A 111 -11.65 -23.75 -9.06
N SER A 112 -11.09 -24.83 -8.53
CA SER A 112 -11.84 -25.81 -7.74
C SER A 112 -12.23 -25.31 -6.33
N GLN A 113 -11.66 -24.19 -5.86
CA GLN A 113 -12.00 -23.58 -4.57
C GLN A 113 -13.12 -22.53 -4.68
N ASN A 114 -13.76 -22.42 -5.85
CA ASN A 114 -14.88 -21.52 -6.06
C ASN A 114 -16.08 -21.89 -5.20
N THR A 115 -16.72 -20.89 -4.62
CA THR A 115 -18.01 -21.03 -3.96
C THR A 115 -18.86 -19.79 -4.18
N THR A 116 -20.17 -19.91 -3.98
CA THR A 116 -21.09 -18.77 -4.12
C THR A 116 -21.13 -17.98 -2.82
N PRO A 117 -20.89 -16.67 -2.83
CA PRO A 117 -21.01 -15.83 -1.64
C PRO A 117 -22.46 -15.76 -1.16
N THR A 118 -22.66 -15.89 0.14
CA THR A 118 -23.99 -15.85 0.78
C THR A 118 -24.41 -14.44 1.20
N GLU A 119 -23.47 -13.51 1.19
CA GLU A 119 -23.66 -12.13 1.65
C GLU A 119 -24.37 -11.25 0.63
N LEU A 120 -24.37 -11.65 -0.64
CA LEU A 120 -24.93 -10.85 -1.73
C LEU A 120 -26.41 -11.15 -1.97
N VAL A 121 -27.15 -10.09 -2.27
CA VAL A 121 -28.54 -10.15 -2.74
C VAL A 121 -28.58 -9.55 -4.13
N TRP A 122 -29.26 -10.26 -5.04
CA TRP A 122 -29.35 -9.92 -6.45
C TRP A 122 -30.76 -9.52 -6.85
N PHE A 123 -30.85 -8.59 -7.80
CA PHE A 123 -32.10 -8.14 -8.39
C PHE A 123 -31.97 -8.13 -9.90
N LEU A 124 -33.07 -8.49 -10.60
CA LEU A 124 -33.24 -8.26 -12.01
C LEU A 124 -34.00 -6.95 -12.19
N GLU A 125 -33.40 -6.01 -12.88
CA GLU A 125 -34.02 -4.78 -13.35
C GLU A 125 -34.45 -4.93 -14.79
N ILE A 126 -35.63 -4.41 -15.13
CA ILE A 126 -36.18 -4.38 -16.50
C ILE A 126 -36.69 -2.97 -16.74
N GLU A 127 -36.09 -2.27 -17.68
CA GLU A 127 -36.48 -0.91 -18.04
C GLU A 127 -37.07 -0.87 -19.45
N SER A 128 -38.12 -0.09 -19.62
CA SER A 128 -38.71 0.21 -20.94
C SER A 128 -39.08 1.69 -21.04
N PRO A 129 -39.16 2.30 -22.24
CA PRO A 129 -39.51 3.72 -22.37
C PRO A 129 -40.91 4.07 -21.82
N GLY A 130 -41.87 3.16 -21.93
CA GLY A 130 -43.26 3.30 -21.48
C GLY A 130 -43.78 2.05 -20.81
N ALA A 131 -45.06 2.08 -20.40
CA ALA A 131 -45.75 0.91 -19.89
C ALA A 131 -45.76 -0.22 -20.93
N THR A 132 -45.43 -1.43 -20.49
CA THR A 132 -45.33 -2.61 -21.38
C THR A 132 -45.62 -3.91 -20.64
N SER A 133 -45.88 -4.98 -21.39
CA SER A 133 -45.96 -6.33 -20.84
C SER A 133 -44.74 -7.12 -21.27
N CYS A 134 -44.09 -7.75 -20.28
CA CYS A 134 -42.93 -8.59 -20.47
C CYS A 134 -43.23 -10.05 -20.11
N SER A 135 -42.64 -10.98 -20.83
CA SER A 135 -42.61 -12.41 -20.53
C SER A 135 -41.23 -12.77 -20.01
N ILE A 136 -41.17 -13.38 -18.85
CA ILE A 136 -39.92 -13.88 -18.24
C ILE A 136 -39.99 -15.41 -18.25
N GLN A 137 -39.03 -16.05 -18.91
CA GLN A 137 -38.97 -17.51 -19.03
C GLN A 137 -37.74 -18.07 -18.32
N TYR A 138 -37.92 -19.09 -17.51
CA TYR A 138 -36.86 -19.90 -16.90
C TYR A 138 -37.42 -21.29 -16.51
N SER A 139 -36.57 -22.29 -16.48
CA SER A 139 -36.91 -23.67 -16.09
C SER A 139 -38.15 -24.22 -16.81
N GLY A 140 -38.36 -23.84 -18.08
CA GLY A 140 -39.49 -24.26 -18.89
C GLY A 140 -40.84 -23.60 -18.56
N GLN A 141 -40.86 -22.62 -17.66
CA GLN A 141 -42.06 -21.86 -17.29
C GLN A 141 -41.97 -20.43 -17.84
N SER A 142 -43.14 -19.82 -18.10
CA SER A 142 -43.27 -18.45 -18.58
C SER A 142 -44.16 -17.66 -17.63
N TYR A 143 -43.70 -16.46 -17.24
CA TYR A 143 -44.42 -15.57 -16.35
C TYR A 143 -44.60 -14.21 -17.01
N THR A 144 -45.81 -13.67 -16.95
CA THR A 144 -46.10 -12.33 -17.44
C THR A 144 -45.97 -11.31 -16.33
N VAL A 145 -45.16 -10.27 -16.56
CA VAL A 145 -44.97 -9.14 -15.67
C VAL A 145 -45.23 -7.85 -16.46
N ASN A 146 -46.14 -7.02 -15.99
CA ASN A 146 -46.38 -5.72 -16.62
C ASN A 146 -45.50 -4.66 -15.93
N ILE A 147 -45.03 -3.71 -16.71
CA ILE A 147 -44.32 -2.52 -16.25
C ILE A 147 -45.30 -1.35 -16.46
N ASP A 148 -45.58 -0.63 -15.39
CA ASP A 148 -46.47 0.51 -15.41
C ASP A 148 -45.73 1.80 -15.89
N GLU A 149 -46.46 2.90 -16.08
CA GLU A 149 -45.86 4.17 -16.50
C GLU A 149 -44.84 4.73 -15.51
N ASP A 150 -45.03 4.44 -14.21
CA ASP A 150 -44.08 4.79 -13.12
C ASP A 150 -42.96 3.76 -12.93
N LYS A 151 -42.76 2.87 -13.92
CA LYS A 151 -41.71 1.84 -14.00
C LYS A 151 -41.80 0.75 -12.95
N LYS A 152 -42.95 0.57 -12.33
CA LYS A 152 -43.18 -0.50 -11.35
C LYS A 152 -43.62 -1.78 -12.00
N LEU A 153 -43.18 -2.87 -11.46
CA LEU A 153 -43.53 -4.22 -11.88
C LEU A 153 -44.80 -4.68 -11.18
N SER A 154 -45.72 -5.31 -11.92
CA SER A 154 -47.03 -5.66 -11.43
C SER A 154 -47.09 -6.93 -10.56
N SER A 155 -46.14 -7.86 -10.72
CA SER A 155 -46.21 -9.19 -10.10
C SER A 155 -44.85 -9.86 -10.02
N ASN A 156 -44.77 -10.87 -9.15
CA ASN A 156 -43.66 -11.82 -9.13
C ASN A 156 -43.61 -12.61 -10.44
N ALA A 157 -42.42 -13.03 -10.84
CA ALA A 157 -42.24 -14.03 -11.89
C ALA A 157 -41.85 -15.37 -11.26
N GLY A 158 -42.82 -16.05 -10.67
CA GLY A 158 -42.66 -17.32 -9.99
C GLY A 158 -41.90 -17.23 -8.66
N SER A 159 -41.32 -18.34 -8.22
CA SER A 159 -40.60 -18.43 -6.95
C SER A 159 -39.14 -17.90 -7.01
N CYS A 160 -38.59 -17.83 -8.20
CA CYS A 160 -37.22 -17.36 -8.42
C CYS A 160 -37.10 -15.84 -8.39
N LEU A 161 -38.15 -15.12 -8.82
CA LEU A 161 -38.12 -13.67 -9.02
C LEU A 161 -39.29 -13.03 -8.28
N VAL A 162 -39.00 -12.39 -7.16
CA VAL A 162 -39.99 -11.82 -6.23
C VAL A 162 -39.86 -10.30 -6.21
N LEU A 163 -40.98 -9.58 -6.27
CA LEU A 163 -41.05 -8.13 -6.20
C LEU A 163 -40.25 -7.58 -5.00
N ALA A 164 -39.50 -6.54 -5.23
CA ALA A 164 -38.65 -5.90 -4.23
C ALA A 164 -38.48 -4.40 -4.53
N GLN A 165 -37.95 -3.65 -3.56
CA GLN A 165 -37.64 -2.22 -3.69
C GLN A 165 -38.83 -1.41 -4.24
N ASP A 166 -39.91 -1.43 -3.51
CA ASP A 166 -41.19 -0.76 -3.88
C ASP A 166 -41.71 -1.16 -5.26
N ASN A 167 -41.45 -2.42 -5.68
CA ASN A 167 -41.82 -3.04 -6.94
C ASN A 167 -41.03 -2.56 -8.16
N TYR A 168 -39.91 -1.88 -7.99
CA TYR A 168 -39.08 -1.49 -9.14
C TYR A 168 -38.27 -2.67 -9.71
N TRP A 169 -37.92 -3.66 -8.89
CA TRP A 169 -37.04 -4.77 -9.27
C TRP A 169 -37.60 -6.13 -8.85
N LEU A 170 -37.10 -7.18 -9.45
CA LEU A 170 -37.33 -8.56 -9.06
C LEU A 170 -36.13 -9.10 -8.30
N ARG A 171 -36.26 -9.38 -7.01
CA ARG A 171 -35.22 -10.05 -6.21
C ARG A 171 -35.05 -11.49 -6.70
N VAL A 172 -33.84 -11.88 -7.03
CA VAL A 172 -33.50 -13.26 -7.39
C VAL A 172 -33.35 -14.08 -6.10
N SER A 173 -34.09 -15.18 -6.00
CA SER A 173 -34.00 -16.12 -4.90
C SER A 173 -32.64 -16.84 -4.92
N PRO A 174 -31.94 -17.03 -3.78
CA PRO A 174 -30.63 -17.68 -3.76
C PRO A 174 -30.61 -19.09 -4.38
N SER A 175 -31.71 -19.83 -4.26
CA SER A 175 -31.85 -21.15 -4.88
C SER A 175 -31.87 -21.12 -6.40
N CYS A 176 -32.03 -19.95 -7.00
CA CYS A 176 -32.11 -19.74 -8.46
C CYS A 176 -30.87 -19.03 -9.02
N TYR A 177 -29.81 -18.83 -8.20
CA TYR A 177 -28.54 -18.35 -8.73
C TYR A 177 -27.99 -19.38 -9.71
N GLY A 178 -27.43 -18.89 -10.83
CA GLY A 178 -27.03 -19.75 -11.95
C GLY A 178 -28.16 -20.16 -12.91
N THR A 179 -29.44 -19.82 -12.62
CA THR A 179 -30.56 -19.99 -13.58
C THR A 179 -30.52 -18.85 -14.59
N GLU A 180 -30.67 -19.18 -15.89
CA GLU A 180 -30.82 -18.19 -16.97
C GLU A 180 -32.26 -17.71 -17.03
N PHE A 181 -32.46 -16.40 -16.96
CA PHE A 181 -33.74 -15.73 -17.14
C PHE A 181 -33.78 -15.09 -18.52
N SER A 182 -34.73 -15.53 -19.37
CA SER A 182 -34.97 -14.98 -20.70
C SER A 182 -36.14 -13.99 -20.63
N VAL A 183 -35.86 -12.71 -20.87
CA VAL A 183 -36.85 -11.61 -20.80
C VAL A 183 -37.20 -11.19 -22.23
N SER A 184 -38.50 -11.01 -22.51
CA SER A 184 -38.99 -10.46 -23.77
C SER A 184 -40.17 -9.54 -23.50
N CYS A 185 -40.17 -8.32 -24.05
CA CYS A 185 -41.20 -7.31 -23.82
C CYS A 185 -41.86 -6.87 -25.15
N ASN A 186 -43.07 -6.29 -25.04
CA ASN A 186 -43.81 -5.77 -26.19
C ASN A 186 -43.31 -4.41 -26.70
N GLN A 187 -42.35 -3.78 -26.00
CA GLN A 187 -41.61 -2.59 -26.39
C GLN A 187 -40.12 -2.86 -26.31
N ASN A 188 -39.32 -1.92 -26.82
CA ASN A 188 -37.86 -1.94 -26.58
C ASN A 188 -37.58 -1.89 -25.09
N PHE A 189 -36.62 -2.63 -24.65
CA PHE A 189 -36.27 -2.72 -23.23
C PHE A 189 -34.79 -3.01 -23.05
N LEU A 190 -34.32 -2.76 -21.84
CA LEU A 190 -33.04 -3.21 -21.35
C LEU A 190 -33.20 -4.01 -20.05
N THR A 191 -32.27 -4.89 -19.79
CA THR A 191 -32.17 -5.62 -18.52
C THR A 191 -30.75 -5.51 -17.98
N THR A 192 -30.66 -5.47 -16.67
CA THR A 192 -29.39 -5.59 -15.97
C THR A 192 -29.57 -6.29 -14.64
N LEU A 193 -28.50 -6.83 -14.09
CA LEU A 193 -28.49 -7.36 -12.75
C LEU A 193 -27.93 -6.32 -11.79
N LEU A 194 -28.64 -6.10 -10.70
CA LEU A 194 -28.20 -5.27 -9.60
C LEU A 194 -27.82 -6.16 -8.42
N PHE A 195 -26.85 -5.73 -7.65
CA PHE A 195 -26.44 -6.49 -6.47
C PHE A 195 -26.07 -5.56 -5.31
N LYS A 196 -26.19 -6.09 -4.11
CA LYS A 196 -25.74 -5.42 -2.89
C LYS A 196 -25.43 -6.43 -1.81
N LYS A 197 -24.70 -6.02 -0.79
CA LYS A 197 -24.66 -6.76 0.46
C LYS A 197 -26.01 -6.74 1.14
N SER A 198 -26.43 -7.85 1.70
CA SER A 198 -27.74 -8.00 2.33
C SER A 198 -28.01 -6.94 3.41
N THR A 199 -26.97 -6.47 4.10
CA THR A 199 -27.03 -5.47 5.19
C THR A 199 -26.74 -4.03 4.75
N SER A 200 -26.35 -3.81 3.47
CA SER A 200 -26.02 -2.48 2.93
C SER A 200 -27.21 -1.86 2.21
N SER A 201 -27.27 -0.52 2.20
CA SER A 201 -28.17 0.24 1.33
C SER A 201 -27.57 0.53 -0.05
N THR A 202 -26.24 0.40 -0.20
CA THR A 202 -25.56 0.65 -1.47
C THR A 202 -25.85 -0.45 -2.46
N ILE A 203 -26.31 -0.07 -3.66
CA ILE A 203 -26.64 -0.97 -4.76
C ILE A 203 -25.60 -0.74 -5.85
N HIS A 204 -25.08 -1.82 -6.37
CA HIS A 204 -24.14 -1.84 -7.49
C HIS A 204 -24.83 -2.37 -8.72
N VAL A 205 -24.45 -1.86 -9.89
CA VAL A 205 -24.93 -2.32 -11.19
C VAL A 205 -23.92 -3.30 -11.77
N SER A 206 -24.39 -4.40 -12.34
CA SER A 206 -23.53 -5.33 -13.08
C SER A 206 -22.95 -4.64 -14.32
N GLU A 207 -21.72 -4.95 -14.67
CA GLU A 207 -21.08 -4.44 -15.91
C GLU A 207 -21.87 -4.80 -17.17
N LYS A 208 -22.60 -5.92 -17.13
CA LYS A 208 -23.38 -6.39 -18.26
C LYS A 208 -24.78 -5.79 -18.23
N THR A 209 -25.11 -5.01 -19.26
CA THR A 209 -26.45 -4.58 -19.58
C THR A 209 -26.87 -5.20 -20.92
N SER A 210 -28.01 -5.84 -20.94
CA SER A 210 -28.57 -6.45 -22.15
C SER A 210 -29.75 -5.63 -22.64
N SER A 211 -29.88 -5.42 -23.96
CA SER A 211 -31.00 -4.71 -24.55
C SER A 211 -31.63 -5.52 -25.68
N ALA A 212 -32.91 -5.37 -25.88
CA ALA A 212 -33.59 -5.97 -27.00
C ALA A 212 -34.72 -5.07 -27.55
N ALA A 213 -34.98 -5.17 -28.86
CA ALA A 213 -36.13 -4.54 -29.48
C ALA A 213 -37.43 -5.24 -29.05
N SER A 214 -38.58 -4.61 -29.34
CA SER A 214 -39.91 -5.19 -29.14
C SER A 214 -39.97 -6.64 -29.67
N GLY A 215 -40.37 -7.58 -28.81
CA GLY A 215 -40.44 -9.02 -29.15
C GLY A 215 -39.07 -9.73 -29.18
N GLY A 216 -37.95 -9.01 -29.05
CA GLY A 216 -36.62 -9.60 -28.86
C GLY A 216 -36.46 -10.20 -27.47
N THR A 217 -35.33 -10.88 -27.23
CA THR A 217 -35.04 -11.55 -25.95
C THR A 217 -33.70 -11.10 -25.43
N ALA A 218 -33.67 -10.66 -24.15
CA ALA A 218 -32.48 -10.44 -23.34
C ALA A 218 -32.33 -11.60 -22.36
N LYS A 219 -31.10 -11.97 -22.02
CA LYS A 219 -30.80 -13.08 -21.13
C LYS A 219 -29.92 -12.61 -19.99
N GLU A 220 -30.37 -12.90 -18.76
CA GLU A 220 -29.66 -12.58 -17.55
C GLU A 220 -29.45 -13.83 -16.68
N LYS A 221 -28.29 -13.90 -16.02
CA LYS A 221 -27.93 -15.01 -15.16
C LYS A 221 -27.05 -14.51 -14.03
N VAL A 222 -27.41 -14.79 -12.79
CA VAL A 222 -26.55 -14.49 -11.65
C VAL A 222 -25.37 -15.46 -11.65
N GLU A 223 -24.19 -14.93 -11.91
CA GLU A 223 -22.92 -15.63 -11.76
C GLU A 223 -22.05 -14.83 -10.80
N SER A 224 -21.93 -15.31 -9.56
CA SER A 224 -21.14 -14.67 -8.53
C SER A 224 -20.39 -15.69 -7.71
N TYR A 225 -19.08 -15.54 -7.65
CA TYR A 225 -18.17 -16.44 -6.96
C TYR A 225 -17.22 -15.70 -6.03
N CYS A 226 -16.70 -16.44 -5.07
CA CYS A 226 -15.56 -16.09 -4.23
C CYS A 226 -14.67 -17.34 -4.11
N PHE A 227 -13.49 -17.18 -3.54
CA PHE A 227 -12.63 -18.31 -3.20
C PHE A 227 -12.79 -18.64 -1.71
N SER A 228 -13.03 -19.94 -1.43
CA SER A 228 -13.20 -20.39 -0.06
C SER A 228 -11.88 -20.88 0.54
N GLN A 229 -11.68 -20.49 1.80
CA GLN A 229 -10.68 -21.14 2.64
C GLN A 229 -11.42 -21.89 3.75
N GLY A 230 -11.62 -23.17 3.53
CA GLY A 230 -12.53 -23.99 4.37
C GLY A 230 -13.98 -23.94 3.89
N THR A 231 -14.92 -23.46 4.70
CA THR A 231 -16.36 -23.47 4.40
C THR A 231 -16.96 -22.12 4.01
N SER A 232 -16.19 -21.04 4.10
CA SER A 232 -16.65 -19.67 3.83
C SER A 232 -15.72 -18.96 2.85
N CYS A 233 -16.25 -17.94 2.19
CA CYS A 233 -15.45 -17.04 1.36
C CYS A 233 -14.34 -16.39 2.19
N ASP A 234 -13.14 -16.32 1.63
CA ASP A 234 -12.02 -15.56 2.16
C ASP A 234 -11.75 -14.39 1.22
N TYR A 235 -11.90 -13.17 1.74
CA TYR A 235 -11.81 -11.96 0.93
C TYR A 235 -10.39 -11.72 0.39
N GLU A 236 -9.36 -11.83 1.25
CA GLU A 236 -7.97 -11.64 0.83
C GLU A 236 -7.54 -12.71 -0.18
N ALA A 237 -7.92 -13.96 0.08
CA ALA A 237 -7.66 -15.05 -0.86
C ALA A 237 -8.35 -14.84 -2.20
N SER A 238 -9.58 -14.28 -2.19
CA SER A 238 -10.33 -13.96 -3.41
C SER A 238 -9.68 -12.83 -4.20
N LEU A 239 -9.14 -11.79 -3.54
CA LEU A 239 -8.38 -10.73 -4.21
C LEU A 239 -7.17 -11.30 -4.96
N TRP A 240 -6.32 -12.06 -4.26
CA TRP A 240 -5.11 -12.64 -4.86
C TRP A 240 -5.43 -13.66 -5.96
N ALA A 241 -6.43 -14.53 -5.75
CA ALA A 241 -6.80 -15.53 -6.75
C ALA A 241 -7.38 -14.89 -8.01
N SER A 242 -8.23 -13.87 -7.88
CA SER A 242 -8.76 -13.13 -9.03
C SER A 242 -7.66 -12.42 -9.81
N LEU A 243 -6.72 -11.75 -9.11
CA LEU A 243 -5.57 -11.10 -9.73
C LEU A 243 -4.73 -12.07 -10.56
N VAL A 244 -4.47 -13.25 -10.02
CA VAL A 244 -3.68 -14.27 -10.71
C VAL A 244 -4.43 -14.87 -11.88
N LEU A 245 -5.71 -15.16 -11.75
CA LEU A 245 -6.52 -15.70 -12.85
C LEU A 245 -6.66 -14.70 -13.99
N ASP A 246 -6.87 -13.40 -13.68
CA ASP A 246 -6.84 -12.33 -14.69
C ASP A 246 -5.47 -12.27 -15.39
N SER A 247 -4.39 -12.31 -14.64
CA SER A 247 -3.04 -12.34 -15.21
C SER A 247 -2.77 -13.58 -16.09
N ARG A 248 -3.58 -14.61 -16.00
CA ARG A 248 -3.57 -15.82 -16.84
C ARG A 248 -4.63 -15.80 -17.95
N GLY A 249 -5.27 -14.65 -18.19
CA GLY A 249 -6.30 -14.49 -19.23
C GLY A 249 -7.60 -15.24 -18.93
N LYS A 250 -7.88 -15.54 -17.66
CA LYS A 250 -9.17 -16.12 -17.25
C LYS A 250 -10.16 -15.00 -16.94
N SER A 251 -11.42 -15.17 -17.36
CA SER A 251 -12.47 -14.23 -16.99
C SER A 251 -12.65 -14.16 -15.48
N ILE A 252 -12.68 -12.95 -14.95
CA ILE A 252 -12.87 -12.68 -13.51
C ILE A 252 -14.18 -11.95 -13.22
N SER A 253 -15.00 -11.70 -14.22
CA SER A 253 -16.25 -10.92 -14.10
C SER A 253 -17.21 -11.46 -13.03
N SER A 254 -17.24 -12.77 -12.83
CA SER A 254 -18.06 -13.41 -11.79
C SER A 254 -17.52 -13.24 -10.35
N TYR A 255 -16.29 -12.79 -10.17
CA TYR A 255 -15.72 -12.53 -8.84
C TYR A 255 -15.86 -11.05 -8.44
N LEU A 256 -15.92 -10.13 -9.40
CA LEU A 256 -16.00 -8.70 -9.15
C LEU A 256 -17.16 -8.29 -8.24
N PRO A 257 -18.39 -8.83 -8.38
CA PRO A 257 -19.47 -8.45 -7.47
C PRO A 257 -19.16 -8.66 -5.99
N TYR A 258 -18.51 -9.78 -5.64
CA TYR A 258 -18.10 -10.07 -4.28
C TYR A 258 -16.99 -9.12 -3.82
N LEU A 259 -15.97 -8.91 -4.64
CA LEU A 259 -14.81 -8.06 -4.32
C LEU A 259 -15.21 -6.60 -4.16
N ILE A 260 -16.04 -6.06 -5.06
CA ILE A 260 -16.51 -4.67 -5.00
C ILE A 260 -17.41 -4.44 -3.78
N THR A 261 -18.39 -5.33 -3.57
CA THR A 261 -19.39 -5.13 -2.50
C THR A 261 -18.79 -5.17 -1.10
N LEU A 262 -17.74 -5.94 -0.90
CA LEU A 262 -17.12 -6.13 0.43
C LEU A 262 -15.84 -5.30 0.63
N ALA A 263 -15.48 -4.45 -0.32
CA ALA A 263 -14.26 -3.64 -0.27
C ALA A 263 -14.20 -2.76 1.00
N ASP A 264 -15.28 -2.04 1.30
CA ASP A 264 -15.33 -1.10 2.44
C ASP A 264 -15.09 -1.77 3.81
N GLU A 265 -15.48 -3.04 3.96
CA GLU A 265 -15.30 -3.78 5.20
C GLU A 265 -13.92 -4.42 5.30
N ASN A 266 -13.19 -4.47 4.21
CA ASN A 266 -11.92 -5.18 4.07
C ASN A 266 -10.74 -4.25 3.72
N GLN A 267 -10.84 -2.99 4.11
CA GLN A 267 -9.86 -1.94 3.81
C GLN A 267 -8.42 -2.30 4.20
N ARG A 268 -8.25 -3.12 5.23
CA ARG A 268 -6.94 -3.62 5.68
C ARG A 268 -6.16 -4.40 4.62
N PHE A 269 -6.83 -4.89 3.58
CA PHE A 269 -6.22 -5.61 2.46
C PHE A 269 -5.97 -4.72 1.24
N LEU A 270 -6.25 -3.43 1.35
CA LEU A 270 -6.09 -2.43 0.29
C LEU A 270 -6.78 -2.87 -1.00
N PRO A 271 -8.11 -3.15 -0.96
CA PRO A 271 -8.84 -3.71 -2.09
C PRO A 271 -8.77 -2.86 -3.35
N GLU A 272 -8.62 -1.54 -3.23
CA GLU A 272 -8.53 -0.63 -4.38
C GLU A 272 -7.32 -0.96 -5.27
N ALA A 273 -6.21 -1.41 -4.70
CA ALA A 273 -5.05 -1.82 -5.49
C ALA A 273 -5.37 -3.03 -6.38
N PHE A 274 -6.10 -4.01 -5.85
CA PHE A 274 -6.54 -5.17 -6.62
C PHE A 274 -7.64 -4.81 -7.62
N LEU A 275 -8.66 -4.07 -7.18
CA LEU A 275 -9.76 -3.68 -8.04
C LEU A 275 -9.29 -2.82 -9.21
N TYR A 276 -8.35 -1.90 -8.96
CA TYR A 276 -7.72 -1.14 -10.04
C TYR A 276 -6.95 -2.06 -11.00
N ALA A 277 -6.15 -2.99 -10.50
CA ALA A 277 -5.44 -3.95 -11.34
C ALA A 277 -6.39 -4.81 -12.19
N LEU A 278 -7.55 -5.18 -11.64
CA LEU A 278 -8.53 -6.07 -12.30
C LEU A 278 -9.45 -5.36 -13.29
N THR A 279 -9.77 -4.09 -13.05
CA THR A 279 -10.82 -3.39 -13.83
C THR A 279 -10.30 -2.16 -14.58
N ALA A 280 -9.09 -1.72 -14.30
CA ALA A 280 -8.54 -0.44 -14.77
C ALA A 280 -9.46 0.79 -14.45
N ASN A 281 -10.34 0.66 -13.44
CA ASN A 281 -11.33 1.67 -13.12
C ASN A 281 -10.67 2.88 -12.43
N THR A 282 -10.89 4.06 -12.99
CA THR A 282 -10.28 5.31 -12.51
C THR A 282 -10.71 5.67 -11.09
N GLU A 283 -11.95 5.36 -10.66
CA GLU A 283 -12.37 5.61 -9.27
C GLU A 283 -11.55 4.79 -8.28
N GLN A 284 -11.23 3.53 -8.62
CA GLN A 284 -10.39 2.68 -7.78
C GLN A 284 -8.96 3.22 -7.70
N LYS A 285 -8.42 3.73 -8.81
CA LYS A 285 -7.13 4.41 -8.85
C LYS A 285 -7.13 5.65 -7.96
N VAL A 286 -8.10 6.55 -8.14
CA VAL A 286 -8.24 7.77 -7.33
C VAL A 286 -8.36 7.43 -5.83
N SER A 287 -9.21 6.45 -5.49
CA SER A 287 -9.36 5.99 -4.11
C SER A 287 -8.05 5.45 -3.55
N LEU A 288 -7.32 4.64 -4.32
CA LEU A 288 -6.01 4.11 -3.94
C LEU A 288 -5.00 5.23 -3.67
N LEU A 289 -4.87 6.18 -4.59
CA LEU A 289 -3.92 7.29 -4.47
C LEU A 289 -4.26 8.20 -3.28
N SER A 290 -5.54 8.49 -3.03
CA SER A 290 -6.00 9.30 -1.90
C SER A 290 -5.68 8.71 -0.52
N LYS A 291 -5.41 7.41 -0.43
CA LYS A 291 -5.01 6.72 0.81
C LYS A 291 -3.53 6.87 1.16
N GLN A 292 -2.73 7.53 0.31
CA GLN A 292 -1.33 7.78 0.63
C GLN A 292 -1.20 8.64 1.89
N LYS A 293 -0.45 8.15 2.87
CA LYS A 293 -0.24 8.82 4.16
C LYS A 293 1.03 9.67 4.11
N SER A 294 0.93 10.89 4.63
CA SER A 294 2.05 11.87 4.67
C SER A 294 2.68 12.11 3.28
N SER A 295 1.92 11.94 2.21
CA SER A 295 2.43 11.96 0.82
C SER A 295 3.67 11.08 0.61
N GLN A 296 3.72 9.90 1.24
CA GLN A 296 4.89 9.03 1.22
C GLN A 296 4.57 7.54 1.10
N TRP A 297 3.67 6.98 1.91
CA TRP A 297 3.41 5.54 1.98
C TRP A 297 1.93 5.20 2.17
N TRP A 298 1.57 3.95 1.98
CA TRP A 298 0.27 3.38 2.38
C TRP A 298 0.43 2.51 3.62
N GLN A 299 -0.59 2.48 4.47
CA GLN A 299 -0.57 1.67 5.71
C GLN A 299 -1.99 1.37 6.16
N GLU A 300 -2.60 0.34 5.58
CA GLU A 300 -3.94 -0.14 5.94
C GLU A 300 -3.89 -1.46 6.73
N SER A 301 -2.94 -2.37 6.40
CA SER A 301 -2.72 -3.62 7.15
C SER A 301 -1.94 -3.41 8.45
N GLY A 302 -1.27 -2.27 8.58
CA GLY A 302 -0.30 -1.98 9.65
C GLY A 302 1.16 -2.11 9.21
N ASP A 303 1.46 -2.79 8.11
CA ASP A 303 2.80 -2.90 7.53
C ASP A 303 2.97 -1.93 6.35
N LYS A 304 3.53 -0.75 6.63
CA LYS A 304 3.67 0.32 5.64
C LYS A 304 4.54 -0.06 4.43
N PHE A 305 5.50 -0.96 4.57
CA PHE A 305 6.34 -1.38 3.45
C PHE A 305 5.61 -2.35 2.53
N TYR A 306 4.89 -3.30 3.12
CA TYR A 306 4.04 -4.23 2.37
C TYR A 306 2.91 -3.48 1.65
N ASP A 307 2.18 -2.61 2.36
CA ASP A 307 1.04 -1.88 1.81
C ASP A 307 1.47 -0.90 0.72
N THR A 308 2.64 -0.25 0.87
CA THR A 308 3.20 0.61 -0.17
C THR A 308 3.60 -0.21 -1.41
N ALA A 309 4.21 -1.38 -1.24
CA ALA A 309 4.52 -2.26 -2.36
C ALA A 309 3.24 -2.72 -3.07
N LEU A 310 2.21 -3.09 -2.31
CA LEU A 310 0.91 -3.51 -2.85
C LEU A 310 0.21 -2.37 -3.61
N ALA A 311 0.22 -1.15 -3.05
CA ALA A 311 -0.36 0.03 -3.71
C ALA A 311 0.33 0.36 -5.04
N LEU A 312 1.66 0.21 -5.09
CA LEU A 312 2.46 0.51 -6.28
C LEU A 312 2.47 -0.63 -7.32
N TYR A 313 2.01 -1.83 -6.95
CA TYR A 313 2.03 -2.99 -7.83
C TYR A 313 1.19 -2.79 -9.12
N PRO A 314 -0.05 -2.30 -9.06
CA PRO A 314 -0.82 -2.01 -10.27
C PRO A 314 -0.36 -0.76 -11.03
N LEU A 315 0.45 0.10 -10.41
CA LEU A 315 0.91 1.35 -10.98
C LEU A 315 2.28 1.23 -11.69
N GLN A 316 2.72 0.01 -12.07
CA GLN A 316 4.07 -0.20 -12.62
C GLN A 316 4.34 0.61 -13.88
N SER A 317 3.37 0.68 -14.80
CA SER A 317 3.45 1.42 -16.08
C SER A 317 3.13 2.91 -15.97
N GLU A 318 2.71 3.38 -14.80
CA GLU A 318 2.25 4.74 -14.59
C GLU A 318 3.21 5.52 -13.69
N THR A 319 3.12 6.86 -13.75
CA THR A 319 4.01 7.75 -12.98
C THR A 319 3.25 8.85 -12.22
N PRO A 320 2.19 8.52 -11.45
CA PRO A 320 1.51 9.52 -10.65
C PRO A 320 2.48 10.10 -9.59
N GLN A 321 2.18 11.30 -9.11
CA GLN A 321 3.03 11.99 -8.13
C GLN A 321 3.19 11.17 -6.84
N GLU A 322 2.15 10.46 -6.42
CA GLU A 322 2.14 9.59 -5.25
C GLU A 322 3.17 8.46 -5.38
N LYS A 323 3.32 7.88 -6.58
CA LYS A 323 4.37 6.89 -6.84
C LYS A 323 5.76 7.48 -6.73
N THR A 324 5.98 8.68 -7.28
CA THR A 324 7.25 9.40 -7.19
C THR A 324 7.61 9.70 -5.73
N ASN A 325 6.65 10.17 -4.96
CA ASN A 325 6.80 10.43 -3.54
C ASN A 325 7.14 9.16 -2.75
N ALA A 326 6.41 8.07 -3.01
CA ALA A 326 6.64 6.79 -2.36
C ALA A 326 8.02 6.20 -2.71
N LYS A 327 8.45 6.30 -3.97
CA LYS A 327 9.81 5.91 -4.38
C LYS A 327 10.88 6.67 -3.61
N THR A 328 10.72 7.97 -3.49
CA THR A 328 11.65 8.83 -2.75
C THR A 328 11.73 8.41 -1.27
N TRP A 329 10.56 8.16 -0.65
CA TRP A 329 10.50 7.68 0.72
C TRP A 329 11.14 6.29 0.89
N LEU A 330 10.84 5.34 0.00
CA LEU A 330 11.44 4.00 0.03
C LEU A 330 12.97 4.08 -0.05
N LEU A 331 13.51 4.86 -0.98
CA LEU A 331 14.97 5.05 -1.12
C LEU A 331 15.59 5.75 0.10
N GLY A 332 14.83 6.61 0.79
CA GLY A 332 15.27 7.29 2.02
C GLY A 332 15.20 6.39 3.26
N SER A 333 14.31 5.39 3.26
CA SER A 333 14.09 4.47 4.40
C SER A 333 14.84 3.14 4.28
N GLN A 334 15.65 2.97 3.23
CA GLN A 334 16.45 1.77 3.00
C GLN A 334 17.52 1.59 4.08
N ASP A 335 17.67 0.39 4.60
CA ASP A 335 18.70 0.03 5.57
C ASP A 335 20.12 0.14 4.98
N ALA A 336 21.12 0.23 5.83
CA ALA A 336 22.53 0.28 5.42
C ALA A 336 22.97 -0.94 4.59
N ASN A 337 22.33 -2.09 4.75
CA ASN A 337 22.59 -3.31 3.96
C ASN A 337 21.85 -3.34 2.62
N GLY A 338 20.94 -2.40 2.37
CA GLY A 338 20.15 -2.30 1.14
C GLY A 338 18.75 -2.89 1.22
N CYS A 339 18.41 -3.67 2.24
CA CYS A 339 17.04 -4.16 2.46
C CYS A 339 16.16 -3.10 3.14
N TRP A 340 14.85 -3.37 3.26
CA TRP A 340 13.93 -2.61 4.10
C TRP A 340 13.59 -3.41 5.36
N GLU A 341 13.82 -2.81 6.54
CA GLU A 341 13.65 -3.43 7.87
C GLU A 341 14.34 -4.80 7.99
N ASN A 342 15.38 -5.02 7.22
CA ASN A 342 16.05 -6.33 7.14
C ASN A 342 15.09 -7.50 6.79
N ASN A 343 13.90 -7.20 6.23
CA ASN A 343 12.79 -8.11 5.99
C ASN A 343 12.82 -8.60 4.53
N ILE A 344 12.88 -9.93 4.35
CA ILE A 344 12.95 -10.58 3.02
C ILE A 344 11.65 -10.37 2.25
N ARG A 345 10.49 -10.60 2.89
CA ARG A 345 9.17 -10.46 2.27
C ARG A 345 8.96 -9.04 1.72
N ASN A 346 9.15 -8.03 2.57
CA ASN A 346 8.94 -6.64 2.21
C ASN A 346 9.93 -6.20 1.13
N THR A 347 11.21 -6.56 1.28
CA THR A 347 12.25 -6.24 0.28
C THR A 347 11.92 -6.86 -1.08
N GLY A 348 11.54 -8.14 -1.10
CA GLY A 348 11.14 -8.82 -2.34
C GLY A 348 9.93 -8.18 -3.00
N PHE A 349 8.88 -7.87 -2.22
CA PHE A 349 7.67 -7.29 -2.77
C PHE A 349 7.89 -5.84 -3.26
N ILE A 350 8.63 -5.01 -2.54
CA ILE A 350 9.01 -3.66 -2.97
C ILE A 350 9.76 -3.73 -4.32
N LEU A 351 10.75 -4.61 -4.44
CA LEU A 351 11.53 -4.75 -5.67
C LEU A 351 10.66 -5.20 -6.84
N ALA A 352 9.80 -6.19 -6.64
CA ALA A 352 8.89 -6.68 -7.66
C ALA A 352 7.84 -5.64 -8.09
N SER A 353 7.40 -4.78 -7.17
CA SER A 353 6.35 -3.78 -7.44
C SER A 353 6.89 -2.49 -8.03
N VAL A 354 8.00 -1.99 -7.50
CA VAL A 354 8.45 -0.62 -7.75
C VAL A 354 9.59 -0.57 -8.78
N TRP A 355 10.48 -1.56 -8.75
CA TRP A 355 11.64 -1.66 -9.65
C TRP A 355 11.75 -3.07 -10.23
N PRO A 356 10.72 -3.58 -10.94
CA PRO A 356 10.78 -4.93 -11.49
C PRO A 356 11.97 -5.08 -12.45
N LYS A 357 12.63 -6.22 -12.36
CA LYS A 357 13.66 -6.64 -13.31
C LYS A 357 13.17 -7.85 -14.07
N LYS A 358 13.46 -7.95 -15.35
CA LYS A 358 13.25 -9.21 -16.08
C LYS A 358 14.06 -10.31 -15.39
N VAL A 359 13.37 -11.33 -14.93
CA VAL A 359 14.00 -12.49 -14.31
C VAL A 359 14.42 -13.41 -15.44
N SER A 360 15.68 -13.29 -15.88
CA SER A 360 16.27 -14.21 -16.86
C SER A 360 16.36 -15.62 -16.28
N GLY A 361 15.41 -16.48 -16.61
CA GLY A 361 15.35 -17.85 -16.06
C GLY A 361 14.35 -18.78 -16.75
N GLY A 362 13.58 -18.26 -17.72
CA GLY A 362 12.75 -19.08 -18.61
C GLY A 362 13.58 -19.53 -19.83
N THR A 363 13.30 -20.74 -20.32
CA THR A 363 13.96 -21.36 -21.47
C THR A 363 13.69 -20.70 -22.82
N THR A 364 12.93 -19.60 -22.84
CA THR A 364 12.70 -18.75 -24.01
C THR A 364 12.70 -17.29 -23.54
N ASP A 365 13.74 -16.52 -23.92
CA ASP A 365 13.67 -15.06 -23.89
C ASP A 365 12.58 -14.65 -24.88
N LEU A 366 11.37 -14.37 -24.38
CA LEU A 366 10.31 -13.81 -25.22
C LEU A 366 10.76 -12.41 -25.68
N PRO A 367 10.48 -12.02 -26.93
CA PRO A 367 10.80 -10.69 -27.40
C PRO A 367 10.03 -9.65 -26.57
N ASP A 368 10.67 -8.51 -26.36
CA ASP A 368 10.09 -7.39 -25.63
C ASP A 368 8.91 -6.80 -26.42
N CYS A 369 7.77 -6.65 -25.76
CA CYS A 369 6.51 -6.19 -26.34
C CYS A 369 6.65 -4.80 -26.99
N GLU A 370 7.22 -3.83 -26.27
CA GLU A 370 7.34 -2.45 -26.75
C GLU A 370 8.38 -2.30 -27.85
N ASN A 371 9.46 -3.07 -27.78
CA ASN A 371 10.49 -3.08 -28.82
C ASN A 371 10.01 -3.70 -30.14
N THR A 372 8.93 -4.48 -30.11
CA THR A 372 8.32 -5.06 -31.30
C THR A 372 7.14 -4.24 -31.86
N GLY A 373 6.83 -3.10 -31.22
CA GLY A 373 5.80 -2.16 -31.67
C GLY A 373 4.40 -2.47 -31.13
N TYR A 374 4.30 -3.31 -30.11
CA TYR A 374 3.08 -3.55 -29.34
C TYR A 374 3.10 -2.77 -28.02
N TYR A 375 2.06 -2.92 -27.20
CA TYR A 375 1.82 -2.09 -26.02
C TYR A 375 1.69 -2.94 -24.76
N CYS A 376 2.41 -2.56 -23.69
CA CYS A 376 2.24 -3.18 -22.39
C CYS A 376 1.04 -2.57 -21.66
N THR A 377 -0.01 -3.36 -21.45
CA THR A 377 -1.21 -2.96 -20.69
C THR A 377 -1.07 -3.39 -19.23
N PRO A 378 -1.70 -2.68 -18.27
CA PRO A 378 -1.61 -3.02 -16.84
C PRO A 378 -2.21 -4.39 -16.49
N SER A 379 -3.19 -4.87 -17.26
CA SER A 379 -3.82 -6.18 -17.10
C SER A 379 -4.34 -6.71 -18.43
N ALA A 380 -4.75 -7.98 -18.48
CA ALA A 380 -5.38 -8.57 -19.66
C ALA A 380 -6.73 -7.90 -19.98
N SER A 381 -7.49 -7.51 -18.96
CA SER A 381 -8.79 -6.83 -19.11
C SER A 381 -8.65 -5.38 -19.63
N ALA A 382 -7.49 -4.76 -19.46
CA ALA A 382 -7.20 -3.43 -20.03
C ALA A 382 -6.77 -3.47 -21.50
N CYS A 383 -6.65 -4.66 -22.11
CA CYS A 383 -6.35 -4.82 -23.53
C CYS A 383 -7.63 -4.85 -24.34
N GLU A 384 -7.93 -3.81 -25.11
CA GLU A 384 -9.06 -3.78 -26.03
C GLU A 384 -8.81 -4.60 -27.31
N GLY A 385 -7.57 -4.98 -27.57
CA GLY A 385 -7.16 -5.82 -28.68
C GLY A 385 -6.91 -7.27 -28.28
N GLU A 386 -5.98 -7.93 -28.97
CA GLU A 386 -5.56 -9.29 -28.68
C GLU A 386 -4.37 -9.27 -27.69
N VAL A 387 -4.46 -10.08 -26.63
CA VAL A 387 -3.34 -10.29 -25.69
C VAL A 387 -2.35 -11.26 -26.32
N LEU A 388 -1.13 -10.80 -26.51
CA LEU A 388 -0.03 -11.55 -27.14
C LEU A 388 0.83 -12.22 -26.06
N ALA A 389 0.64 -13.50 -25.85
CA ALA A 389 1.39 -14.28 -24.86
C ALA A 389 2.85 -14.58 -25.23
N GLU A 390 3.21 -14.39 -26.50
CA GLU A 390 4.54 -14.59 -27.06
C GLU A 390 5.49 -13.39 -26.87
N PHE A 391 5.02 -12.32 -26.24
CA PHE A 391 5.81 -11.13 -25.94
C PHE A 391 5.79 -10.87 -24.42
N ASP A 392 6.87 -10.27 -23.94
CA ASP A 392 7.07 -10.01 -22.52
C ASP A 392 7.02 -8.50 -22.22
N CYS A 393 6.45 -8.16 -21.05
CA CYS A 393 6.41 -6.81 -20.50
C CYS A 393 7.22 -6.76 -19.19
N PRO A 394 7.74 -5.57 -18.80
CA PRO A 394 8.59 -5.44 -17.61
C PRO A 394 7.89 -5.85 -16.31
N GLY A 395 6.59 -5.58 -16.18
CA GLY A 395 5.81 -5.87 -14.98
C GLY A 395 5.11 -7.22 -15.02
N SER A 396 5.11 -7.94 -13.91
CA SER A 396 4.52 -9.29 -13.81
C SER A 396 3.00 -9.35 -14.06
N LEU A 397 2.28 -8.24 -13.87
CA LEU A 397 0.86 -8.11 -14.20
C LEU A 397 0.62 -7.62 -15.63
N GLN A 398 1.60 -6.94 -16.22
CA GLN A 398 1.46 -6.37 -17.55
C GLN A 398 1.30 -7.45 -18.60
N LYS A 399 0.51 -7.13 -19.63
CA LYS A 399 0.29 -7.99 -20.80
C LYS A 399 0.63 -7.23 -22.07
N CYS A 400 1.21 -7.93 -23.03
CA CYS A 400 1.41 -7.39 -24.36
C CYS A 400 0.08 -7.36 -25.13
N CYS A 401 -0.27 -6.21 -25.66
CA CYS A 401 -1.54 -5.96 -26.35
C CYS A 401 -1.29 -5.42 -27.74
N THR A 402 -2.10 -5.83 -28.69
CA THR A 402 -2.05 -5.34 -30.08
C THR A 402 -2.51 -3.91 -30.23
N THR A 403 -3.31 -3.40 -29.29
CA THR A 403 -3.80 -2.01 -29.26
C THR A 403 -3.22 -1.25 -28.08
N PRO A 404 -2.96 0.07 -28.23
CA PRO A 404 -2.58 0.89 -27.09
C PRO A 404 -3.73 0.96 -26.07
N VAL A 405 -3.40 1.16 -24.80
CA VAL A 405 -4.40 1.52 -23.79
C VAL A 405 -5.02 2.83 -24.22
N VAL A 406 -6.33 2.84 -24.40
CA VAL A 406 -7.06 4.08 -24.66
C VAL A 406 -7.13 4.84 -23.33
N ILE A 407 -6.19 5.76 -23.12
CA ILE A 407 -6.27 6.68 -21.99
C ILE A 407 -7.38 7.67 -22.33
N GLN A 408 -8.42 7.73 -21.53
CA GLN A 408 -9.50 8.69 -21.67
C GLN A 408 -8.97 10.12 -21.62
N THR A 409 -9.68 11.05 -22.24
CA THR A 409 -9.38 12.49 -22.09
C THR A 409 -9.66 12.95 -20.66
N CYS A 410 -9.07 14.06 -20.25
CA CYS A 410 -9.27 14.58 -18.90
C CYS A 410 -10.75 14.88 -18.61
N SER A 411 -11.46 15.39 -19.60
CA SER A 411 -12.90 15.66 -19.50
C SER A 411 -13.74 14.39 -19.40
N GLU A 412 -13.37 13.31 -20.09
CA GLU A 412 -14.06 12.00 -19.99
C GLU A 412 -13.86 11.35 -18.62
N GLN A 413 -12.73 11.64 -17.97
CA GLN A 413 -12.45 11.23 -16.59
C GLN A 413 -13.11 12.13 -15.54
N GLY A 414 -13.89 13.15 -15.97
CA GLY A 414 -14.54 14.11 -15.08
C GLY A 414 -13.56 15.07 -14.40
N GLY A 415 -12.40 15.30 -15.00
CA GLY A 415 -11.36 16.17 -14.50
C GLY A 415 -11.18 17.43 -15.36
N ASP A 416 -10.40 18.38 -14.81
CA ASP A 416 -9.95 19.59 -15.50
C ASP A 416 -8.43 19.52 -15.75
N PRO A 417 -7.93 19.86 -16.96
CA PRO A 417 -6.50 19.88 -17.24
C PRO A 417 -5.85 21.09 -16.52
N CYS A 418 -4.87 20.81 -15.67
CA CYS A 418 -4.08 21.81 -14.98
C CYS A 418 -2.76 22.05 -15.72
N SER A 419 -2.34 23.30 -15.79
CA SER A 419 -1.07 23.70 -16.41
C SER A 419 0.14 23.18 -15.62
N SER A 420 1.31 23.17 -16.24
CA SER A 420 2.56 22.66 -15.64
C SER A 420 3.01 23.36 -14.34
N ASN A 421 2.46 24.54 -14.04
CA ASN A 421 2.72 25.31 -12.83
C ASN A 421 1.53 25.27 -11.85
N GLU A 422 0.59 24.36 -12.04
CA GLU A 422 -0.57 24.17 -11.18
C GLU A 422 -0.55 22.77 -10.56
N ILE A 423 -1.19 22.66 -9.42
CA ILE A 423 -1.43 21.39 -8.70
C ILE A 423 -2.92 21.11 -8.60
N CYS A 424 -3.28 19.87 -8.51
CA CYS A 424 -4.65 19.44 -8.24
C CYS A 424 -4.96 19.62 -6.74
N ALA A 425 -5.62 20.70 -6.38
CA ALA A 425 -5.99 21.00 -5.00
C ALA A 425 -7.32 20.33 -4.63
N GLY A 426 -7.30 19.50 -3.62
CA GLY A 426 -8.50 18.81 -3.11
C GLY A 426 -8.99 17.65 -3.97
N GLY A 427 -8.25 17.27 -5.01
CA GLY A 427 -8.54 16.15 -5.91
C GLY A 427 -7.30 15.29 -6.17
N THR A 428 -7.38 14.45 -7.18
CA THR A 428 -6.29 13.55 -7.58
C THR A 428 -5.82 13.87 -9.00
N SER A 429 -4.50 13.88 -9.21
CA SER A 429 -3.95 14.00 -10.55
C SER A 429 -3.90 12.64 -11.23
N VAL A 430 -4.41 12.56 -12.46
CA VAL A 430 -4.42 11.36 -13.29
C VAL A 430 -3.85 11.66 -14.68
N ASP A 431 -3.40 10.61 -15.37
CA ASP A 431 -2.97 10.74 -16.76
C ASP A 431 -4.21 10.85 -17.69
N ALA A 432 -4.13 11.66 -18.73
CA ALA A 432 -5.16 11.79 -19.75
C ALA A 432 -4.54 11.95 -21.14
N SER A 433 -5.28 11.51 -22.17
CA SER A 433 -4.76 11.44 -23.54
C SER A 433 -4.62 12.82 -24.22
N ASP A 434 -5.30 13.82 -23.70
CA ASP A 434 -5.36 15.19 -24.22
C ASP A 434 -4.42 16.17 -23.47
N LEU A 435 -3.61 15.68 -22.53
CA LEU A 435 -2.65 16.49 -21.79
C LEU A 435 -1.41 16.83 -22.63
N ARG A 436 -0.93 18.05 -22.48
CA ARG A 436 0.36 18.48 -23.03
C ARG A 436 1.49 18.13 -22.06
N THR A 437 2.71 18.13 -22.54
CA THR A 437 3.89 17.87 -21.72
C THR A 437 3.92 18.80 -20.49
N GLY A 438 3.84 18.20 -19.30
CA GLY A 438 3.84 18.92 -18.02
C GLY A 438 2.47 19.32 -17.48
N GLU A 439 1.38 19.08 -18.22
CA GLU A 439 0.00 19.24 -17.70
C GLU A 439 -0.41 17.98 -16.93
N ILE A 440 -1.31 18.13 -15.98
CA ILE A 440 -1.93 17.04 -15.20
C ILE A 440 -3.46 17.16 -15.28
N CYS A 441 -4.16 16.03 -15.29
CA CYS A 441 -5.61 16.02 -15.17
C CYS A 441 -6.02 15.98 -13.70
N CYS A 442 -6.79 16.95 -13.25
CA CYS A 442 -7.28 17.03 -11.88
C CYS A 442 -8.69 16.51 -11.77
N VAL A 443 -8.87 15.34 -11.16
CA VAL A 443 -10.19 14.71 -10.95
C VAL A 443 -10.65 14.93 -9.52
N GLY A 444 -11.88 15.44 -9.37
CA GLY A 444 -12.50 15.66 -8.06
C GLY A 444 -11.95 16.84 -7.25
N GLY A 445 -11.09 17.67 -7.86
CA GLY A 445 -10.49 18.86 -7.26
C GLY A 445 -10.55 20.06 -8.19
N SER A 446 -9.66 21.01 -7.96
CA SER A 446 -9.51 22.19 -8.83
C SER A 446 -8.04 22.50 -9.06
N CYS A 447 -7.70 23.00 -10.25
CA CYS A 447 -6.36 23.50 -10.55
C CYS A 447 -6.07 24.73 -9.69
N SER A 448 -4.98 24.69 -8.96
CA SER A 448 -4.47 25.81 -8.17
C SER A 448 -3.01 26.05 -8.51
N PRO A 449 -2.53 27.30 -8.57
CA PRO A 449 -1.12 27.56 -8.78
C PRO A 449 -0.30 26.76 -7.78
N ALA A 450 0.76 26.10 -8.26
CA ALA A 450 1.74 25.46 -7.39
C ALA A 450 2.30 26.56 -6.48
N GLN A 451 1.90 26.60 -5.23
CA GLN A 451 2.47 27.54 -4.27
C GLN A 451 3.94 27.16 -4.13
N GLU A 452 4.83 28.12 -4.37
CA GLU A 452 6.22 27.95 -3.96
C GLU A 452 6.19 27.53 -2.47
N ALA A 453 6.87 26.44 -2.17
CA ALA A 453 6.92 25.93 -0.81
C ALA A 453 7.28 27.08 0.14
N SER A 454 6.48 27.30 1.17
CA SER A 454 6.71 28.34 2.16
C SER A 454 8.06 28.13 2.84
N ASP A 455 8.61 29.19 3.40
CA ASP A 455 9.85 29.12 4.18
C ASP A 455 9.78 28.05 5.29
N CYS A 456 8.58 27.83 5.81
CA CYS A 456 8.27 26.77 6.78
C CYS A 456 8.43 25.38 6.17
N GLU A 457 7.88 25.13 5.01
CA GLU A 457 7.91 23.82 4.33
C GLU A 457 9.31 23.49 3.79
N LEU A 458 10.03 24.48 3.29
CA LEU A 458 11.43 24.35 2.87
C LEU A 458 12.34 23.95 4.06
N ASN A 459 11.97 24.28 5.30
CA ASN A 459 12.67 23.90 6.51
C ASN A 459 12.03 22.72 7.26
N SER A 460 11.30 21.86 6.56
CA SER A 460 10.66 20.65 7.10
C SER A 460 9.59 20.93 8.16
N GLY A 461 8.99 22.11 8.15
CA GLY A 461 7.82 22.46 8.93
C GLY A 461 6.52 22.21 8.16
N ILE A 462 5.40 22.34 8.85
CA ILE A 462 4.05 22.22 8.31
C ILE A 462 3.28 23.49 8.69
N CYS A 463 2.68 24.16 7.71
CA CYS A 463 1.82 25.31 7.96
C CYS A 463 0.43 24.86 8.40
N ARG A 464 -0.09 25.39 9.52
CA ARG A 464 -1.40 25.04 10.07
C ARG A 464 -2.21 26.27 10.45
N ALA A 465 -3.48 26.28 10.07
CA ALA A 465 -4.46 27.23 10.57
C ALA A 465 -4.92 26.80 11.99
N GLY A 466 -4.65 27.62 13.01
CA GLY A 466 -5.19 27.41 14.35
C GLY A 466 -4.29 26.71 15.37
N GLY A 467 -3.01 26.48 15.08
CA GLY A 467 -2.01 26.01 16.03
C GLY A 467 -1.41 24.64 15.74
N CYS A 468 -0.29 24.36 16.37
CA CYS A 468 0.49 23.12 16.19
C CYS A 468 -0.11 21.94 16.97
N ALA A 469 0.09 20.72 16.47
CA ALA A 469 -0.33 19.49 17.16
C ALA A 469 0.54 19.22 18.40
N ASP A 470 0.09 18.33 19.30
CA ASP A 470 0.76 18.07 20.60
C ASP A 470 2.22 17.63 20.50
N ASN A 471 2.62 17.03 19.38
CA ASN A 471 3.98 16.58 19.08
C ASN A 471 4.78 17.59 18.23
N GLU A 472 4.23 18.76 17.96
CA GLU A 472 4.83 19.83 17.18
C GLU A 472 5.07 21.06 18.06
N GLN A 473 5.97 21.94 17.63
CA GLN A 473 6.22 23.22 18.27
C GLN A 473 6.12 24.34 17.23
N GLU A 474 5.58 25.46 17.64
CA GLU A 474 5.53 26.67 16.82
C GLU A 474 6.93 27.20 16.57
N SER A 475 7.25 27.51 15.32
CA SER A 475 8.49 28.12 14.90
C SER A 475 8.21 29.54 14.40
N SER A 476 8.66 30.53 15.14
CA SER A 476 8.61 31.92 14.72
C SER A 476 9.70 32.32 13.72
N SER A 477 10.61 31.39 13.39
CA SER A 477 11.74 31.63 12.50
C SER A 477 11.41 31.46 11.02
N TYR A 478 10.30 30.78 10.72
CA TYR A 478 9.88 30.48 9.35
C TYR A 478 8.44 30.95 9.11
N SER A 479 8.20 31.51 7.93
CA SER A 479 6.90 32.03 7.55
C SER A 479 6.09 31.06 6.68
N CYS A 480 4.79 31.08 6.82
CA CYS A 480 3.84 30.40 5.94
C CYS A 480 3.32 31.37 4.87
N ASN A 481 2.94 30.82 3.70
CA ASN A 481 2.45 31.64 2.59
C ASN A 481 1.04 32.22 2.83
N LEU A 482 0.22 31.56 3.67
CA LEU A 482 -1.11 32.05 4.04
C LEU A 482 -1.04 32.90 5.30
N ALA A 483 -1.63 34.10 5.25
CA ALA A 483 -1.70 35.00 6.40
C ALA A 483 -2.61 34.38 7.49
N GLY A 484 -2.04 34.09 8.64
CA GLY A 484 -2.72 33.45 9.77
C GLY A 484 -2.32 32.00 10.04
N ASP A 485 -1.58 31.36 9.15
CA ASP A 485 -1.02 30.05 9.39
C ASP A 485 0.26 30.13 10.22
N ILE A 486 0.42 29.14 11.09
CA ILE A 486 1.55 29.04 12.01
C ILE A 486 2.46 27.90 11.52
N CYS A 487 3.77 28.18 11.46
CA CYS A 487 4.75 27.18 11.13
C CYS A 487 4.96 26.21 12.28
N CYS A 488 4.65 24.94 12.08
CA CYS A 488 4.81 23.89 13.06
C CYS A 488 5.98 22.98 12.68
N THR A 489 6.96 22.84 13.55
CA THR A 489 8.09 21.94 13.40
C THR A 489 7.99 20.81 14.41
N GLN A 490 8.49 19.62 14.08
CA GLN A 490 8.50 18.53 15.03
C GLN A 490 9.29 18.92 16.29
N LYS A 491 8.71 18.67 17.46
CA LYS A 491 9.48 18.74 18.72
C LYS A 491 10.64 17.77 18.60
N THR A 492 11.81 18.28 18.33
CA THR A 492 13.01 17.52 18.57
C THR A 492 13.07 17.28 20.06
N ASP A 493 12.78 16.06 20.52
CA ASP A 493 13.20 15.63 21.84
C ASP A 493 14.70 15.86 21.89
N GLY A 494 15.08 16.99 22.44
CA GLY A 494 16.46 17.37 22.60
C GLY A 494 17.13 16.36 23.51
N LYS A 495 17.55 15.23 22.96
CA LYS A 495 18.59 14.42 23.58
C LYS A 495 19.82 15.30 23.62
N SER A 496 19.86 16.12 24.67
CA SER A 496 20.96 16.99 24.95
C SER A 496 22.24 16.15 24.99
N TYR A 497 23.01 16.25 23.93
CA TYR A 497 24.32 15.58 23.83
C TYR A 497 25.38 16.25 24.74
N TRP A 498 24.96 17.01 25.78
CA TRP A 498 25.86 17.64 26.72
C TRP A 498 26.76 16.62 27.41
N TRP A 499 26.31 15.38 27.57
CA TRP A 499 27.11 14.29 28.14
C TRP A 499 28.32 13.92 27.25
N ILE A 500 28.25 14.16 25.91
CA ILE A 500 29.40 13.98 25.00
C ILE A 500 30.48 14.99 25.32
N TRP A 501 30.11 16.23 25.63
CA TRP A 501 31.07 17.26 26.07
C TRP A 501 31.68 16.93 27.42
N VAL A 502 30.89 16.37 28.34
CA VAL A 502 31.40 15.89 29.63
C VAL A 502 32.37 14.73 29.43
N LEU A 503 32.08 13.81 28.52
CA LEU A 503 32.93 12.66 28.20
C LEU A 503 34.23 13.12 27.53
N LEU A 504 34.20 14.09 26.62
CA LEU A 504 35.37 14.70 26.00
C LEU A 504 36.26 15.43 27.04
N ILE A 505 35.65 16.14 27.97
CA ILE A 505 36.38 16.80 29.07
C ILE A 505 37.04 15.76 29.98
N LEU A 506 36.35 14.66 30.32
CA LEU A 506 36.91 13.58 31.11
C LEU A 506 38.07 12.88 30.41
N ILE A 507 37.98 12.62 29.11
CA ILE A 507 39.06 12.03 28.30
C ILE A 507 40.27 13.00 28.27
N THR A 508 40.03 14.28 28.03
CA THR A 508 41.14 15.29 28.05
C THR A 508 41.80 15.41 29.40
N LEU A 509 41.03 15.38 30.50
CA LEU A 509 41.58 15.38 31.85
C LEU A 509 42.38 14.10 32.16
N LEU A 510 41.93 12.94 31.65
CA LEU A 510 42.61 11.66 31.81
C LEU A 510 43.92 11.64 31.03
N VAL A 511 43.93 12.13 29.80
CA VAL A 511 45.15 12.29 28.99
C VAL A 511 46.11 13.28 29.64
N PHE A 512 45.59 14.42 30.15
CA PHE A 512 46.38 15.39 30.88
C PHE A 512 46.95 14.79 32.17
N GLY A 513 46.15 14.00 32.90
CA GLY A 513 46.58 13.25 34.08
C GLY A 513 47.72 12.26 33.80
N ILE A 514 47.65 11.56 32.66
CA ILE A 514 48.69 10.61 32.23
C ILE A 514 49.97 11.33 31.81
N ILE A 515 49.87 12.39 31.03
CA ILE A 515 51.03 13.18 30.56
C ILE A 515 51.72 13.90 31.72
N PHE A 516 50.97 14.45 32.65
CA PHE A 516 51.51 15.20 33.81
C PHE A 516 51.60 14.38 35.09
N ARG A 517 51.39 13.06 35.04
CA ARG A 517 51.40 12.12 36.18
C ARG A 517 52.60 12.34 37.11
N ASN A 518 53.79 12.55 36.54
CA ASN A 518 55.01 12.75 37.33
C ASN A 518 55.08 14.13 37.98
N ARG A 519 54.47 15.16 37.41
CA ARG A 519 54.36 16.49 37.97
C ARG A 519 53.27 16.60 39.04
N LEU A 520 52.15 15.95 38.83
CA LEU A 520 51.06 15.87 39.80
C LEU A 520 51.45 15.08 41.05
N LYS A 521 52.21 13.99 40.92
CA LYS A 521 52.77 13.27 42.06
C LYS A 521 53.72 14.19 42.90
N ALA A 522 54.57 15.01 42.26
CA ALA A 522 55.46 15.94 42.95
C ALA A 522 54.67 17.05 43.67
N LEU A 523 53.57 17.53 43.13
CA LEU A 523 52.66 18.52 43.75
C LEU A 523 51.90 17.92 44.95
N TRP A 524 51.40 16.67 44.78
CA TRP A 524 50.66 15.96 45.82
C TRP A 524 51.57 15.63 47.06
N PHE A 525 52.84 15.25 46.79
CA PHE A 525 53.84 15.07 47.86
C PHE A 525 54.24 16.39 48.58
N ARG A 526 54.17 17.52 47.88
CA ARG A 526 54.41 18.84 48.47
C ARG A 526 53.28 19.33 49.39
N MET A 527 52.05 18.94 49.13
CA MET A 527 50.89 19.32 49.96
C MET A 527 50.66 18.39 51.16
N ARG A 528 51.25 17.19 51.17
CA ARG A 528 51.08 16.19 52.24
C ARG A 528 52.27 16.13 53.25
N GLY A 529 53.17 17.06 53.16
CA GLY A 529 54.31 17.20 54.11
C GLY A 529 53.91 17.91 55.41
N GLY A 530 53.35 17.17 56.37
CA GLY A 530 53.03 17.71 57.67
C GLY A 530 52.52 16.65 58.64
N LYS A 531 53.51 16.18 59.50
CA LYS A 531 53.38 15.46 60.77
C LYS A 531 53.50 13.94 60.77
N SER A 532 54.65 13.57 61.30
CA SER A 532 55.05 12.28 61.83
C SER A 532 54.21 11.83 63.04
N SER A 533 53.93 10.53 63.14
CA SER A 533 54.08 9.80 64.41
C SER A 533 54.02 8.30 64.20
N GLN A 534 55.00 7.65 64.69
CA GLN A 534 55.36 6.26 64.93
C GLN A 534 54.22 5.26 65.20
N GLY A 535 54.44 4.02 64.75
CA GLY A 535 54.28 2.92 65.68
C GLY A 535 53.54 1.65 65.09
N HIS A 536 54.37 0.62 64.88
CA HIS A 536 54.09 -0.82 65.04
C HIS A 536 53.49 -1.66 63.91
N LEU A 537 54.41 -2.46 63.38
CA LEU A 537 54.18 -3.81 62.78
C LEU A 537 53.99 -4.86 63.91
N PRO A 538 53.70 -6.15 63.73
CA PRO A 538 53.33 -6.91 62.51
C PRO A 538 52.34 -8.08 62.70
N ARG A 539 52.03 -8.69 61.61
CA ARG A 539 51.90 -10.16 61.27
C ARG A 539 50.50 -10.81 61.14
N PRO A 540 50.47 -11.79 60.24
CA PRO A 540 49.28 -12.36 59.58
C PRO A 540 49.05 -13.80 60.08
N PRO A 541 48.44 -14.76 59.41
CA PRO A 541 47.42 -14.90 58.42
C PRO A 541 46.33 -15.93 58.85
N HIS A 542 45.29 -16.22 58.06
CA HIS A 542 44.80 -17.57 57.79
C HIS A 542 43.64 -17.59 56.81
N TYR A 543 43.78 -18.38 55.77
CA TYR A 543 42.80 -18.99 54.86
C TYR A 543 42.24 -20.28 55.45
N PRO A 544 41.37 -20.99 54.71
CA PRO A 544 39.92 -20.90 54.43
C PRO A 544 39.19 -22.09 55.13
N PRO A 545 38.11 -22.70 54.80
CA PRO A 545 37.46 -23.01 53.53
C PRO A 545 35.93 -23.29 53.54
N TYR A 546 35.40 -23.58 52.34
CA TYR A 546 34.43 -24.61 51.96
C TYR A 546 32.93 -24.31 51.87
N PHE A 547 32.42 -24.61 50.64
CA PHE A 547 31.08 -24.96 50.26
C PHE A 547 30.59 -26.28 50.91
N PRO A 548 29.39 -26.81 50.72
CA PRO A 548 28.24 -26.62 49.85
C PRO A 548 26.84 -26.99 50.48
N PRO A 549 25.86 -27.59 49.85
CA PRO A 549 24.87 -27.09 48.90
C PRO A 549 23.38 -27.38 49.29
N GLY A 550 22.46 -26.82 48.47
CA GLY A 550 21.16 -27.47 48.24
C GLY A 550 19.98 -27.04 49.10
N HIS A 551 18.94 -26.56 48.44
CA HIS A 551 17.60 -27.15 48.37
C HIS A 551 16.57 -26.20 47.74
N GLN A 552 15.98 -26.68 46.64
CA GLN A 552 14.55 -26.80 46.32
C GLN A 552 13.60 -25.60 46.59
N ARG A 553 12.87 -25.34 45.51
CA ARG A 553 11.66 -24.51 45.31
C ARG A 553 10.54 -24.77 46.36
N PRO A 554 9.60 -23.82 46.48
CA PRO A 554 8.33 -24.06 45.81
C PRO A 554 7.71 -22.84 45.09
N MET A 555 6.87 -23.19 44.10
CA MET A 555 5.94 -22.31 43.37
C MET A 555 4.98 -21.59 44.30
N MET A 556 4.66 -20.34 44.01
CA MET A 556 3.42 -19.71 44.43
C MET A 556 2.67 -19.09 43.26
N ARG A 557 1.38 -19.45 43.21
CA ARG A 557 0.32 -19.01 42.30
C ARG A 557 0.14 -17.50 42.33
N ALA A 558 -0.11 -16.92 41.15
CA ALA A 558 -0.65 -15.58 41.00
C ALA A 558 -2.17 -15.54 41.22
N PRO A 559 -2.74 -14.49 41.81
CA PRO A 559 -4.20 -14.33 41.91
C PRO A 559 -4.75 -13.61 40.69
N GLU A 560 -5.90 -14.13 40.21
CA GLU A 560 -6.80 -13.54 39.24
C GLU A 560 -7.29 -12.15 39.72
N ARG A 561 -7.12 -11.13 38.86
CA ARG A 561 -7.83 -9.86 39.01
C ARG A 561 -9.00 -9.81 38.02
N ARG A 562 -10.20 -9.82 38.58
CA ARG A 562 -11.43 -9.45 37.87
C ARG A 562 -11.40 -7.94 37.59
N ILE A 563 -11.55 -7.59 36.31
CA ILE A 563 -11.78 -6.19 35.91
C ILE A 563 -13.28 -5.98 35.78
N LEU A 564 -13.81 -5.08 36.61
CA LEU A 564 -15.17 -4.54 36.51
C LEU A 564 -15.19 -3.46 35.41
N LEU A 565 -16.10 -3.59 34.45
CA LEU A 565 -16.42 -2.59 33.43
C LEU A 565 -17.23 -1.45 34.05
N PRO A 566 -16.93 -0.19 33.79
CA PRO A 566 -17.83 0.92 34.06
C PRO A 566 -18.75 1.14 32.86
N THR A 567 -20.04 1.15 33.17
CA THR A 567 -21.13 1.57 32.28
C THR A 567 -21.04 3.07 32.06
N THR A 568 -20.85 3.50 30.82
CA THR A 568 -20.95 4.92 30.45
C THR A 568 -22.14 5.13 29.52
N GLN A 569 -23.03 6.00 29.91
CA GLN A 569 -24.20 6.46 29.19
C GLN A 569 -23.81 7.27 27.95
N SER A 570 -24.49 7.02 26.84
CA SER A 570 -24.35 7.76 25.57
C SER A 570 -25.02 9.13 25.67
N PRO A 571 -24.39 10.20 25.13
CA PRO A 571 -25.09 11.47 24.88
C PRO A 571 -25.79 11.47 23.52
N LEU A 572 -26.96 12.07 23.48
CA LEU A 572 -27.85 12.29 22.35
C LEU A 572 -27.12 12.87 21.09
N ARG A 573 -27.24 12.19 19.97
CA ARG A 573 -26.85 12.68 18.65
C ARG A 573 -27.85 13.71 18.12
N ARG A 574 -27.34 14.88 17.72
CA ARG A 574 -28.06 15.82 16.86
C ARG A 574 -28.08 15.29 15.42
N PRO A 575 -29.14 15.54 14.61
CA PRO A 575 -29.17 15.07 13.22
C PRO A 575 -28.19 15.87 12.36
N ILE A 576 -27.28 15.17 11.69
CA ILE A 576 -26.40 15.72 10.66
C ILE A 576 -27.16 15.70 9.33
N ALA A 577 -27.17 16.82 8.61
CA ALA A 577 -27.76 16.94 7.30
C ALA A 577 -27.09 15.96 6.33
N LYS A 578 -27.86 15.13 5.63
CA LYS A 578 -27.40 14.21 4.60
C LYS A 578 -26.83 15.01 3.41
N ILE A 579 -25.53 14.92 3.19
CA ILE A 579 -24.91 15.29 1.91
C ILE A 579 -25.17 14.10 0.98
N LYS A 580 -25.84 14.34 -0.15
CA LYS A 580 -26.08 13.31 -1.17
C LYS A 580 -24.74 12.80 -1.70
N SER A 581 -24.59 11.49 -1.80
CA SER A 581 -23.39 10.85 -2.39
C SER A 581 -23.28 11.14 -3.88
N GLY A 582 -22.07 11.07 -4.44
CA GLY A 582 -21.84 11.27 -5.87
C GLY A 582 -22.73 10.42 -6.75
N ALA A 583 -22.92 9.15 -6.40
CA ALA A 583 -23.79 8.20 -7.11
C ALA A 583 -25.28 8.64 -7.18
N GLU A 584 -25.81 9.32 -6.16
CA GLU A 584 -27.18 9.88 -6.22
C GLU A 584 -27.29 11.05 -7.21
N LYS A 585 -26.20 11.80 -7.42
CA LYS A 585 -26.17 12.87 -8.44
C LYS A 585 -26.09 12.30 -9.86
N GLU A 586 -25.30 11.27 -10.06
CA GLU A 586 -25.19 10.60 -11.39
C GLU A 586 -26.51 9.95 -11.78
N LEU A 587 -27.18 9.27 -10.84
CA LEU A 587 -28.51 8.72 -11.09
C LEU A 587 -29.53 9.81 -11.46
N ASP A 588 -29.53 10.95 -10.75
CA ASP A 588 -30.38 12.09 -11.07
C ASP A 588 -30.03 12.71 -12.46
N ASP A 589 -28.75 12.72 -12.85
CA ASP A 589 -28.31 13.23 -14.16
C ASP A 589 -28.63 12.26 -15.32
N VAL A 590 -28.48 10.96 -15.10
CA VAL A 590 -28.90 9.93 -16.09
C VAL A 590 -30.42 9.97 -16.28
N LEU A 591 -31.19 10.07 -15.20
CA LEU A 591 -32.65 10.22 -15.25
C LEU A 591 -33.06 11.53 -15.96
N LYS A 592 -32.31 12.61 -15.79
CA LYS A 592 -32.55 13.87 -16.47
C LYS A 592 -32.22 13.78 -17.97
N LYS A 593 -31.11 13.15 -18.35
CA LYS A 593 -30.75 12.90 -19.76
C LYS A 593 -31.80 12.02 -20.46
N LEU A 594 -32.25 10.96 -19.80
CA LEU A 594 -33.31 10.10 -20.34
C LEU A 594 -34.62 10.88 -20.53
N LYS A 595 -34.98 11.76 -19.63
CA LYS A 595 -36.16 12.63 -19.70
C LYS A 595 -36.06 13.67 -20.82
N ASP A 596 -34.86 14.19 -21.10
CA ASP A 596 -34.64 15.14 -22.20
C ASP A 596 -34.58 14.46 -23.58
N MET A 597 -34.23 13.16 -23.65
CA MET A 597 -34.31 12.35 -24.88
C MET A 597 -35.73 11.85 -25.20
N SER A 598 -36.66 11.92 -24.23
CA SER A 598 -38.07 11.53 -24.43
C SER A 598 -38.99 12.68 -24.84
N LYS A 599 -38.45 13.90 -25.03
CA LYS A 599 -39.12 15.05 -25.64
C LYS A 599 -38.72 15.21 -27.10
#